data_37acf1c71ef58353a4afa6ec00ca44e3
#
_entry.id   37acf1c71ef58353a4afa6ec00ca44e3
#
_cell.length_a   1.000
_cell.length_b   1.000
_cell.length_c   1.000
_cell.angle_alpha   90.00
_cell.angle_beta   90.00
_cell.angle_gamma   90.00
#
_symmetry.space_group_name_H-M   'P 1'
#
loop_
_entity.id
_entity.type
_entity.pdbx_description
1 polymer ?
#
loop_
_entity_poly.entity_id
_entity_poly.type
_entity_poly.pdbx_seq_one_letter_code
_entity_poly.pdbx_strand_id
1 'polypeptide(L)'
;MARAVIWAVRRTPLIGAAWIDKEDGSAEIRVRNYVNLGIAAATPRGLLVPNIKDAQDLSLRELARALEKLTLTAREGKTTPADQQGGTITITNIGVFGMDAGTPIINPGESGIVAMGTIRQKPWVVDGEVRPRYVTTVSGSFDHRVIDGDGMSRFIADVASILEEPALL
;
A
#
# COMPACT_ATOMS: atom_id res chain seq x y z
N MET A 1 -1.87 -4.68 -7.92
CA MET A 1 -1.28 -3.99 -6.74
C MET A 1 -2.21 -3.99 -5.53
N ALA A 2 -3.37 -3.31 -5.53
CA ALA A 2 -4.23 -3.21 -4.34
C ALA A 2 -4.59 -4.59 -3.73
N ARG A 3 -5.05 -5.54 -4.55
CA ARG A 3 -5.38 -6.90 -4.08
C ARG A 3 -4.16 -7.63 -3.52
N ALA A 4 -2.98 -7.47 -4.14
CA ALA A 4 -1.73 -8.05 -3.65
C ALA A 4 -1.38 -7.54 -2.24
N VAL A 5 -1.48 -6.23 -2.03
CA VAL A 5 -1.23 -5.61 -0.72
C VAL A 5 -2.22 -6.12 0.33
N ILE A 6 -3.53 -6.14 0.03
CA ILE A 6 -4.56 -6.67 0.94
C ILE A 6 -4.27 -8.12 1.34
N TRP A 7 -3.91 -8.96 0.36
CA TRP A 7 -3.56 -10.36 0.59
C TRP A 7 -2.32 -10.49 1.49
N ALA A 8 -1.27 -9.71 1.20
CA ALA A 8 -0.03 -9.72 1.98
C ALA A 8 -0.23 -9.22 3.43
N VAL A 9 -1.08 -8.19 3.66
CA VAL A 9 -1.45 -7.73 5.01
C VAL A 9 -2.10 -8.85 5.82
N ARG A 10 -2.99 -9.64 5.21
CA ARG A 10 -3.63 -10.77 5.90
C ARG A 10 -2.64 -11.86 6.33
N ARG A 11 -1.53 -12.01 5.62
CA ARG A 11 -0.44 -12.94 5.97
C ARG A 11 0.55 -12.35 6.98
N THR A 12 0.70 -11.03 6.98
CA THR A 12 1.57 -10.30 7.91
C THR A 12 0.77 -9.18 8.59
N PRO A 13 -0.12 -9.50 9.56
CA PRO A 13 -1.09 -8.54 10.13
C PRO A 13 -0.45 -7.33 10.82
N LEU A 14 0.78 -7.45 11.31
CA LEU A 14 1.50 -6.34 11.93
C LEU A 14 1.72 -5.15 10.99
N ILE A 15 1.74 -5.36 9.68
CA ILE A 15 1.81 -4.28 8.69
C ILE A 15 0.60 -3.33 8.77
N GLY A 16 -0.58 -3.86 9.13
CA GLY A 16 -1.81 -3.07 9.31
C GLY A 16 -2.08 -2.66 10.76
N ALA A 17 -1.16 -2.93 11.68
CA ALA A 17 -1.30 -2.57 13.09
C ALA A 17 -1.08 -1.06 13.32
N ALA A 18 -1.20 -0.62 14.55
CA ALA A 18 -0.85 0.74 14.97
C ALA A 18 -0.07 0.71 16.29
N TRP A 19 0.88 1.60 16.41
CA TRP A 19 1.49 1.96 17.68
C TRP A 19 0.60 2.97 18.39
N ILE A 20 0.22 2.69 19.64
CA ILE A 20 -0.64 3.54 20.46
C ILE A 20 0.10 3.90 21.75
N ASP A 21 0.43 5.17 21.90
CA ASP A 21 0.93 5.70 23.16
C ASP A 21 -0.25 5.89 24.13
N LYS A 22 -0.04 5.52 25.41
CA LYS A 22 -1.02 5.65 26.49
C LYS A 22 -0.69 6.80 27.40
N GLU A 23 -1.69 7.30 28.11
CA GLU A 23 -1.55 8.42 29.07
C GLU A 23 -0.63 8.10 30.23
N ASP A 24 -0.48 6.83 30.61
CA ASP A 24 0.41 6.35 31.66
C ASP A 24 1.88 6.23 31.22
N GLY A 25 2.20 6.63 29.98
CA GLY A 25 3.55 6.55 29.41
C GLY A 25 3.91 5.17 28.87
N SER A 26 3.02 4.17 28.95
CA SER A 26 3.18 2.89 28.27
C SER A 26 2.72 2.97 26.82
N ALA A 27 2.99 1.94 26.04
CA ALA A 27 2.52 1.84 24.65
C ALA A 27 2.00 0.44 24.35
N GLU A 28 1.17 0.32 23.33
CA GLU A 28 0.68 -0.96 22.83
C GLU A 28 0.72 -1.03 21.32
N ILE A 29 0.89 -2.24 20.78
CA ILE A 29 0.68 -2.54 19.35
C ILE A 29 -0.75 -3.04 19.22
N ARG A 30 -1.57 -2.28 18.48
CA ARG A 30 -2.96 -2.64 18.20
C ARG A 30 -3.07 -3.28 16.83
N VAL A 31 -3.16 -4.61 16.81
CA VAL A 31 -3.40 -5.38 15.57
C VAL A 31 -4.85 -5.19 15.13
N ARG A 32 -5.05 -4.94 13.85
CA ARG A 32 -6.36 -4.73 13.23
C ARG A 32 -6.71 -5.95 12.37
N ASN A 33 -7.93 -6.45 12.51
CA ASN A 33 -8.43 -7.60 11.74
C ASN A 33 -9.12 -7.20 10.44
N TYR A 34 -8.97 -5.94 10.03
CA TYR A 34 -9.54 -5.36 8.82
C TYR A 34 -8.48 -4.55 8.07
N VAL A 35 -8.71 -4.32 6.79
CA VAL A 35 -7.84 -3.52 5.92
C VAL A 35 -8.63 -2.35 5.35
N ASN A 36 -8.37 -1.16 5.87
CA ASN A 36 -8.80 0.10 5.26
C ASN A 36 -7.65 0.60 4.38
N LEU A 37 -7.77 0.37 3.08
CA LEU A 37 -6.70 0.61 2.12
C LEU A 37 -6.66 2.07 1.69
N GLY A 38 -5.64 2.81 2.17
CA GLY A 38 -5.35 4.18 1.76
C GLY A 38 -4.76 4.23 0.35
N ILE A 39 -5.20 5.21 -0.42
CA ILE A 39 -4.66 5.51 -1.75
C ILE A 39 -4.19 6.96 -1.77
N ALA A 40 -2.88 7.16 -1.93
CA ALA A 40 -2.33 8.51 -2.06
C ALA A 40 -2.77 9.15 -3.38
N ALA A 41 -3.54 10.20 -3.30
CA ALA A 41 -4.10 10.91 -4.45
C ALA A 41 -3.61 12.36 -4.51
N ALA A 42 -2.97 12.74 -5.62
CA ALA A 42 -2.67 14.13 -5.91
C ALA A 42 -3.95 14.85 -6.35
N THR A 43 -4.30 15.93 -5.67
CA THR A 43 -5.51 16.71 -5.93
C THR A 43 -5.20 18.20 -6.03
N PRO A 44 -6.11 19.06 -6.55
CA PRO A 44 -5.94 20.51 -6.52
C PRO A 44 -5.77 21.09 -5.10
N ARG A 45 -6.23 20.36 -4.07
CA ARG A 45 -6.09 20.74 -2.65
C ARG A 45 -4.80 20.22 -2.02
N GLY A 46 -3.92 19.59 -2.78
CA GLY A 46 -2.72 18.90 -2.29
C GLY A 46 -2.88 17.38 -2.26
N LEU A 47 -1.95 16.71 -1.59
CA LEU A 47 -1.98 15.26 -1.40
C LEU A 47 -3.04 14.88 -0.36
N LEU A 48 -4.01 14.06 -0.75
CA LEU A 48 -4.99 13.45 0.13
C LEU A 48 -4.83 11.93 0.12
N VAL A 49 -5.18 11.29 1.24
CA VAL A 49 -5.10 9.84 1.37
C VAL A 49 -6.45 9.26 1.82
N PRO A 50 -7.47 9.31 0.95
CA PRO A 50 -8.72 8.59 1.23
C PRO A 50 -8.47 7.08 1.25
N ASN A 51 -9.33 6.34 1.97
CA ASN A 51 -9.20 4.90 2.07
C ASN A 51 -10.51 4.16 1.75
N ILE A 52 -10.35 2.94 1.22
CA ILE A 52 -11.42 2.00 0.99
C ILE A 52 -11.57 1.18 2.27
N LYS A 53 -12.73 1.30 2.92
CA LYS A 53 -13.04 0.57 4.15
C LYS A 53 -13.24 -0.91 3.86
N ASP A 54 -12.81 -1.75 4.81
CA ASP A 54 -12.99 -3.21 4.78
C ASP A 54 -12.65 -3.85 3.42
N ALA A 55 -11.53 -3.36 2.82
CA ALA A 55 -11.12 -3.73 1.47
C ALA A 55 -10.83 -5.24 1.32
N GLN A 56 -10.59 -5.96 2.42
CA GLN A 56 -10.38 -7.41 2.45
C GLN A 56 -11.63 -8.19 2.05
N ASP A 57 -12.83 -7.63 2.27
CA ASP A 57 -14.11 -8.30 2.02
C ASP A 57 -14.60 -8.11 0.57
N LEU A 58 -13.97 -7.19 -0.17
CA LEU A 58 -14.34 -6.87 -1.53
C LEU A 58 -13.80 -7.92 -2.52
N SER A 59 -14.64 -8.32 -3.48
CA SER A 59 -14.17 -9.02 -4.67
C SER A 59 -13.25 -8.12 -5.51
N LEU A 60 -12.49 -8.69 -6.43
CA LEU A 60 -11.61 -7.92 -7.33
C LEU A 60 -12.39 -6.86 -8.14
N ARG A 61 -13.61 -7.20 -8.56
CA ARG A 61 -14.50 -6.28 -9.29
C ARG A 61 -14.99 -5.13 -8.41
N GLU A 62 -15.38 -5.41 -7.18
CA GLU A 62 -15.83 -4.39 -6.23
C GLU A 62 -14.68 -3.48 -5.82
N LEU A 63 -13.49 -4.05 -5.58
CA LEU A 63 -12.28 -3.29 -5.29
C LEU A 63 -11.92 -2.34 -6.44
N ALA A 64 -12.02 -2.79 -7.70
CA ALA A 64 -11.77 -1.95 -8.87
C ALA A 64 -12.76 -0.77 -8.94
N ARG A 65 -14.05 -1.02 -8.72
CA ARG A 65 -15.09 0.03 -8.67
C ARG A 65 -14.86 1.02 -7.51
N ALA A 66 -14.45 0.51 -6.34
CA ALA A 66 -14.15 1.34 -5.18
C ALA A 66 -12.94 2.25 -5.44
N LEU A 67 -11.89 1.74 -6.08
CA LEU A 67 -10.71 2.52 -6.50
C LEU A 67 -11.08 3.61 -7.50
N GLU A 68 -11.89 3.29 -8.51
CA GLU A 68 -12.38 4.26 -9.50
C GLU A 68 -13.17 5.37 -8.83
N LYS A 69 -14.18 5.01 -8.02
CA LYS A 69 -15.00 5.97 -7.26
C LYS A 69 -14.14 6.88 -6.38
N LEU A 70 -13.22 6.30 -5.60
CA LEU A 70 -12.31 7.05 -4.73
C LEU A 70 -11.49 8.06 -5.54
N THR A 71 -10.91 7.61 -6.67
CA THR A 71 -10.08 8.46 -7.52
C THR A 71 -10.86 9.62 -8.14
N LEU A 72 -12.07 9.35 -8.64
CA LEU A 72 -12.95 10.38 -9.20
C LEU A 72 -13.34 11.40 -8.13
N THR A 73 -13.78 10.93 -6.95
CA THR A 73 -14.13 11.79 -5.81
C THR A 73 -12.96 12.70 -5.39
N ALA A 74 -11.74 12.14 -5.37
CA ALA A 74 -10.55 12.90 -5.03
C ALA A 74 -10.21 13.97 -6.08
N ARG A 75 -10.27 13.63 -7.38
CA ARG A 75 -10.03 14.57 -8.48
C ARG A 75 -11.05 15.72 -8.52
N GLU A 76 -12.30 15.44 -8.15
CA GLU A 76 -13.36 16.44 -8.06
C GLU A 76 -13.26 17.32 -6.78
N GLY A 77 -12.27 17.06 -5.91
CA GLY A 77 -12.09 17.80 -4.66
C GLY A 77 -13.16 17.51 -3.60
N LYS A 78 -13.92 16.42 -3.75
CA LYS A 78 -15.06 16.05 -2.89
C LYS A 78 -14.68 15.08 -1.75
N THR A 79 -13.42 14.70 -1.61
CA THR A 79 -12.95 13.87 -0.49
C THR A 79 -13.21 14.56 0.84
N THR A 80 -13.91 13.89 1.74
CA THR A 80 -14.24 14.37 3.08
C THR A 80 -13.17 13.96 4.11
N PRO A 81 -13.12 14.59 5.30
CA PRO A 81 -12.26 14.10 6.38
C PRO A 81 -12.57 12.66 6.80
N ALA A 82 -13.83 12.25 6.78
CA ALA A 82 -14.25 10.87 7.10
C ALA A 82 -13.68 9.83 6.13
N ASP A 83 -13.52 10.19 4.85
CA ASP A 83 -12.92 9.32 3.83
C ASP A 83 -11.44 9.04 4.11
N GLN A 84 -10.76 9.93 4.85
CA GLN A 84 -9.33 9.86 5.13
C GLN A 84 -9.00 9.23 6.49
N GLN A 85 -9.99 9.11 7.38
CA GLN A 85 -9.80 8.57 8.73
C GLN A 85 -9.76 7.05 8.74
N GLY A 86 -9.02 6.49 9.70
CA GLY A 86 -9.02 5.05 9.99
C GLY A 86 -8.34 4.18 8.94
N GLY A 87 -7.46 4.72 8.11
CA GLY A 87 -6.58 3.95 7.24
C GLY A 87 -5.71 2.99 8.04
N THR A 88 -5.34 1.86 7.43
CA THR A 88 -4.49 0.85 8.08
C THR A 88 -3.19 0.60 7.34
N ILE A 89 -3.18 0.83 6.04
CA ILE A 89 -2.00 0.79 5.16
C ILE A 89 -2.31 1.62 3.93
N THR A 90 -1.29 2.28 3.38
CA THR A 90 -1.44 3.13 2.19
C THR A 90 -0.63 2.61 1.01
N ILE A 91 -1.18 2.76 -0.20
CA ILE A 91 -0.46 2.62 -1.47
C ILE A 91 -0.27 3.99 -2.09
N THR A 92 0.95 4.27 -2.55
CA THR A 92 1.28 5.44 -3.38
C THR A 92 1.85 5.01 -4.71
N ASN A 93 1.36 5.59 -5.81
CA ASN A 93 1.90 5.36 -7.15
C ASN A 93 2.76 6.56 -7.55
N ILE A 94 4.08 6.41 -7.42
CA ILE A 94 5.06 7.43 -7.82
C ILE A 94 5.53 7.25 -9.27
N GLY A 95 5.19 6.12 -9.87
CA GLY A 95 5.51 5.82 -11.26
C GLY A 95 4.83 6.75 -12.26
N VAL A 96 3.68 7.31 -11.92
CA VAL A 96 2.98 8.32 -12.73
C VAL A 96 3.76 9.61 -12.87
N PHE A 97 4.72 9.87 -11.98
CA PHE A 97 5.65 11.01 -12.02
C PHE A 97 7.01 10.63 -12.63
N GLY A 98 7.14 9.43 -13.19
CA GLY A 98 8.37 8.96 -13.81
C GLY A 98 9.44 8.45 -12.81
N MET A 99 9.11 8.31 -11.54
CA MET A 99 10.03 7.84 -10.49
C MET A 99 10.12 6.32 -10.48
N ASP A 100 11.34 5.78 -10.49
CA ASP A 100 11.56 4.33 -10.46
C ASP A 100 11.38 3.74 -9.06
N ALA A 101 11.75 4.47 -8.04
CA ALA A 101 11.64 4.08 -6.64
C ALA A 101 11.54 5.32 -5.75
N GLY A 102 11.12 5.15 -4.52
CA GLY A 102 11.07 6.21 -3.52
C GLY A 102 10.90 5.64 -2.12
N THR A 103 11.13 6.49 -1.13
CA THR A 103 10.90 6.19 0.29
C THR A 103 9.70 7.00 0.75
N PRO A 104 8.49 6.43 0.74
CA PRO A 104 7.28 7.15 1.14
C PRO A 104 7.27 7.39 2.66
N ILE A 105 6.59 8.44 3.09
CA ILE A 105 6.39 8.75 4.51
C ILE A 105 5.11 8.09 5.00
N ILE A 106 5.17 7.39 6.13
CA ILE A 106 4.03 6.70 6.74
C ILE A 106 2.99 7.74 7.20
N ASN A 107 1.71 7.47 6.94
CA ASN A 107 0.64 8.32 7.44
C ASN A 107 0.44 8.14 8.95
N PRO A 108 0.06 9.19 9.67
CA PRO A 108 -0.22 9.08 11.10
C PRO A 108 -1.25 7.99 11.41
N GLY A 109 -0.94 7.14 12.38
CA GLY A 109 -1.80 6.03 12.81
C GLY A 109 -1.73 4.76 11.96
N GLU A 110 -0.90 4.74 10.92
CA GLU A 110 -0.54 3.55 10.14
C GLU A 110 0.86 3.06 10.53
N SER A 111 1.18 1.80 10.21
CA SER A 111 2.51 1.22 10.41
C SER A 111 3.23 0.90 9.11
N GLY A 112 2.61 1.14 7.96
CA GLY A 112 3.22 0.87 6.67
C GLY A 112 2.61 1.65 5.52
N ILE A 113 3.47 1.94 4.54
CA ILE A 113 3.10 2.51 3.25
C ILE A 113 3.92 1.86 2.16
N VAL A 114 3.28 1.57 1.02
CA VAL A 114 3.91 0.91 -0.13
C VAL A 114 3.92 1.86 -1.31
N ALA A 115 5.08 2.02 -1.95
CA ALA A 115 5.24 2.79 -3.17
C ALA A 115 5.43 1.87 -4.38
N MET A 116 4.76 2.18 -5.48
CA MET A 116 4.96 1.56 -6.78
C MET A 116 5.65 2.54 -7.71
N GLY A 117 6.80 2.13 -8.26
CA GLY A 117 7.55 2.89 -9.24
C GLY A 117 7.00 2.79 -10.66
N THR A 118 7.69 3.45 -11.59
CA THR A 118 7.38 3.39 -13.01
C THR A 118 7.54 1.97 -13.56
N ILE A 119 6.57 1.54 -14.37
CA ILE A 119 6.68 0.29 -15.15
C ILE A 119 7.33 0.65 -16.48
N ARG A 120 8.56 0.17 -16.71
CA ARG A 120 9.28 0.40 -17.96
C ARG A 120 10.13 -0.78 -18.38
N GLN A 121 10.51 -0.85 -19.65
CA GLN A 121 11.46 -1.85 -20.12
C GLN A 121 12.86 -1.56 -19.58
N LYS A 122 13.47 -2.59 -18.99
CA LYS A 122 14.86 -2.59 -18.54
C LYS A 122 15.55 -3.88 -19.00
N PRO A 123 16.90 -3.88 -19.17
CA PRO A 123 17.64 -5.12 -19.34
C PRO A 123 17.49 -5.96 -18.07
N TRP A 124 17.08 -7.20 -18.23
CA TRP A 124 16.83 -8.12 -17.11
C TRP A 124 17.34 -9.52 -17.47
N VAL A 125 17.88 -10.26 -16.51
CA VAL A 125 18.32 -11.62 -16.73
C VAL A 125 17.13 -12.57 -16.66
N VAL A 126 16.86 -13.28 -17.75
CA VAL A 126 15.81 -14.30 -17.87
C VAL A 126 16.42 -15.53 -18.49
N ASP A 127 16.36 -16.66 -17.80
CA ASP A 127 16.94 -17.95 -18.23
C ASP A 127 18.44 -17.84 -18.59
N GLY A 128 19.20 -17.03 -17.83
CA GLY A 128 20.64 -16.80 -18.03
C GLY A 128 21.00 -15.80 -19.13
N GLU A 129 20.01 -15.23 -19.84
CA GLU A 129 20.22 -14.23 -20.90
C GLU A 129 19.66 -12.86 -20.51
N VAL A 130 20.33 -11.80 -20.98
CA VAL A 130 19.82 -10.43 -20.82
C VAL A 130 18.75 -10.15 -21.87
N ARG A 131 17.54 -9.90 -21.42
CA ARG A 131 16.38 -9.60 -22.30
C ARG A 131 15.66 -8.32 -21.82
N PRO A 132 15.02 -7.54 -22.72
CA PRO A 132 14.15 -6.46 -22.31
C PRO A 132 12.90 -7.01 -21.61
N ARG A 133 12.61 -6.53 -20.38
CA ARG A 133 11.43 -6.89 -19.61
C ARG A 133 10.78 -5.64 -19.01
N TYR A 134 9.47 -5.64 -18.87
CA TYR A 134 8.78 -4.63 -18.09
C TYR A 134 9.03 -4.89 -16.61
N VAL A 135 9.64 -3.92 -15.95
CA VAL A 135 10.05 -4.00 -14.55
C VAL A 135 9.53 -2.79 -13.80
N THR A 136 9.12 -2.99 -12.58
CA THR A 136 8.83 -1.94 -11.61
C THR A 136 9.52 -2.23 -10.28
N THR A 137 9.73 -1.20 -9.48
CA THR A 137 10.19 -1.37 -8.11
C THR A 137 9.00 -1.16 -7.16
N VAL A 138 8.83 -2.10 -6.24
CA VAL A 138 7.94 -1.95 -5.09
C VAL A 138 8.81 -1.66 -3.88
N SER A 139 8.60 -0.52 -3.24
CA SER A 139 9.31 -0.12 -2.03
C SER A 139 8.31 0.20 -0.91
N GLY A 140 8.78 0.27 0.34
CA GLY A 140 7.91 0.59 1.46
C GLY A 140 8.67 1.20 2.62
N SER A 141 7.95 1.93 3.46
CA SER A 141 8.40 2.43 4.75
C SER A 141 7.52 1.83 5.83
N PHE A 142 8.12 1.44 6.96
CA PHE A 142 7.44 0.71 8.02
C PHE A 142 7.86 1.23 9.39
N ASP A 143 6.92 1.25 10.34
CA ASP A 143 7.21 1.61 11.72
C ASP A 143 7.93 0.44 12.43
N HIS A 144 9.24 0.60 12.64
CA HIS A 144 10.08 -0.46 13.22
C HIS A 144 9.79 -0.73 14.70
N ARG A 145 8.94 0.06 15.35
CA ARG A 145 8.41 -0.25 16.69
C ARG A 145 7.35 -1.34 16.63
N VAL A 146 6.70 -1.51 15.46
CA VAL A 146 5.57 -2.42 15.25
C VAL A 146 5.99 -3.69 14.53
N ILE A 147 6.87 -3.58 13.54
CA ILE A 147 7.30 -4.70 12.71
C ILE A 147 8.81 -4.67 12.46
N ASP A 148 9.43 -5.83 12.49
CA ASP A 148 10.86 -6.00 12.23
C ASP A 148 11.19 -6.24 10.75
N GLY A 149 12.48 -6.34 10.44
CA GLY A 149 12.99 -6.49 9.08
C GLY A 149 12.54 -7.79 8.39
N ASP A 150 12.34 -8.88 9.14
CA ASP A 150 11.86 -10.15 8.62
C ASP A 150 10.40 -10.03 8.17
N GLY A 151 9.55 -9.45 9.01
CA GLY A 151 8.14 -9.21 8.68
C GLY A 151 7.98 -8.27 7.48
N MET A 152 8.76 -7.17 7.42
CA MET A 152 8.77 -6.23 6.29
C MET A 152 9.17 -6.93 5.00
N SER A 153 10.24 -7.72 5.04
CA SER A 153 10.78 -8.42 3.87
C SER A 153 9.80 -9.45 3.32
N ARG A 154 9.18 -10.25 4.20
CA ARG A 154 8.14 -11.21 3.81
C ARG A 154 6.93 -10.53 3.18
N PHE A 155 6.48 -9.43 3.76
CA PHE A 155 5.36 -8.67 3.22
C PHE A 155 5.64 -8.17 1.79
N ILE A 156 6.80 -7.56 1.55
CA ILE A 156 7.17 -7.08 0.20
C ILE A 156 7.34 -8.24 -0.77
N ALA A 157 7.94 -9.36 -0.35
CA ALA A 157 8.08 -10.56 -1.18
C ALA A 157 6.71 -11.16 -1.55
N ASP A 158 5.76 -11.20 -0.62
CA ASP A 158 4.39 -11.63 -0.87
C ASP A 158 3.69 -10.73 -1.90
N VAL A 159 3.84 -9.40 -1.78
CA VAL A 159 3.31 -8.46 -2.77
C VAL A 159 3.93 -8.70 -4.15
N ALA A 160 5.24 -8.86 -4.23
CA ALA A 160 5.96 -9.13 -5.48
C ALA A 160 5.48 -10.43 -6.13
N SER A 161 5.41 -11.52 -5.36
CA SER A 161 4.95 -12.83 -5.85
C SER A 161 3.56 -12.78 -6.50
N ILE A 162 2.62 -12.06 -5.89
CA ILE A 162 1.27 -11.88 -6.46
C ILE A 162 1.28 -11.01 -7.72
N LEU A 163 2.19 -10.04 -7.81
CA LEU A 163 2.31 -9.21 -9.02
C LEU A 163 2.93 -9.98 -10.18
N GLU A 164 3.86 -10.89 -9.89
CA GLU A 164 4.52 -11.76 -10.87
C GLU A 164 3.62 -12.92 -11.32
N GLU A 165 2.80 -13.46 -10.39
CA GLU A 165 1.89 -14.58 -10.62
C GLU A 165 0.49 -14.26 -10.10
N PRO A 166 -0.32 -13.46 -10.84
CA PRO A 166 -1.66 -13.05 -10.38
C PRO A 166 -2.65 -14.21 -10.17
N ALA A 167 -2.35 -15.39 -10.72
CA ALA A 167 -3.15 -16.61 -10.53
C ALA A 167 -3.11 -17.15 -9.08
N LEU A 168 -2.23 -16.62 -8.24
CA LEU A 168 -2.18 -16.95 -6.81
C LEU A 168 -3.28 -16.25 -5.96
N LEU A 169 -4.07 -15.36 -6.56
CA LEU A 169 -5.17 -14.63 -5.88
C LEU A 169 -6.47 -15.42 -5.85
#